data_74760acd78f38dd70d8bf1800e621620
#
_entry.id   74760acd78f38dd70d8bf1800e621620
#
_cell.length_a   1.000
_cell.length_b   1.000
_cell.length_c   1.000
_cell.angle_alpha   90.00
_cell.angle_beta   90.00
_cell.angle_gamma   90.00
#
_symmetry.space_group_name_H-M   'P 1'
#
loop_
_entity.id
_entity.type
_entity.pdbx_description
1 polymer ?
#
loop_
_entity_poly.entity_id
_entity_poly.type
_entity_poly.pdbx_seq_one_letter_code
_entity_poly.pdbx_strand_id
1 'polypeptide(L)'
;MQRFAWMFIWGAVLTAVPVLPLQAEVKTREIQYSHAGEPLKGYLAWDDAVTAPRPGVLIVHEWWGLNDYAKSRARQLAEAGYVAFALDMFGEGKVTEHPTQASEWSGTIRSNTQKWRDRALSGLNVLKEQPGVDGDNLAAIGYCFGGSTVLHLAFAEAPLKGVASFHGALSPPPPDAKIQAKVAVFQGGADSFVPAASVDAFAFGMEQAKADYVITVFGGARHGFTNPDAGRYGIDALAYDATADARSWGMLQQFFKEIFSAPAKAP
;
A
#
# COMPACT_ATOMS: atom_id res chain seq x y z
N MET A 1 5.87 52.40 70.43
CA MET A 1 5.03 52.41 69.24
C MET A 1 5.71 51.59 68.15
N GLN A 2 5.40 50.28 68.03
CA GLN A 2 5.93 49.40 67.01
C GLN A 2 4.90 49.27 65.90
N ARG A 3 5.27 49.64 64.66
CA ARG A 3 4.46 49.51 63.46
C ARG A 3 4.78 48.15 62.81
N PHE A 4 3.86 47.22 62.81
CA PHE A 4 3.95 45.98 62.02
C PHE A 4 3.55 46.28 60.58
N ALA A 5 4.46 46.01 59.61
CA ALA A 5 4.19 46.05 58.19
C ALA A 5 3.79 44.66 57.73
N TRP A 6 2.59 44.53 57.18
CA TRP A 6 2.08 43.31 56.57
C TRP A 6 2.55 43.28 55.09
N MET A 7 3.37 42.28 54.78
CA MET A 7 3.80 42.04 53.41
C MET A 7 2.85 41.02 52.76
N PHE A 8 2.03 41.46 51.82
CA PHE A 8 1.19 40.56 51.01
C PHE A 8 2.02 39.93 49.91
N ILE A 9 2.23 38.62 49.97
CA ILE A 9 2.84 37.83 48.89
C ILE A 9 1.73 37.43 47.94
N TRP A 10 1.70 37.99 46.73
CA TRP A 10 0.85 37.56 45.64
C TRP A 10 1.48 36.30 45.01
N GLY A 11 0.94 35.13 45.28
CA GLY A 11 1.28 33.90 44.59
C GLY A 11 0.61 33.87 43.21
N ALA A 12 1.42 33.96 42.16
CA ALA A 12 0.92 33.72 40.80
C ALA A 12 0.63 32.23 40.60
N VAL A 13 -0.63 31.86 40.53
CA VAL A 13 -1.05 30.49 40.14
C VAL A 13 -0.90 30.37 38.64
N LEU A 14 0.17 29.71 38.17
CA LEU A 14 0.32 29.29 36.79
C LEU A 14 -0.65 28.13 36.52
N THR A 15 -1.78 28.43 35.90
CA THR A 15 -2.68 27.38 35.37
C THR A 15 -2.04 26.78 34.12
N ALA A 16 -1.51 25.55 34.24
CA ALA A 16 -1.12 24.76 33.08
C ALA A 16 -2.37 24.39 32.26
N VAL A 17 -2.51 24.99 31.09
CA VAL A 17 -3.54 24.61 30.12
C VAL A 17 -3.13 23.23 29.57
N PRO A 18 -3.96 22.17 29.71
CA PRO A 18 -3.63 20.89 29.13
C PRO A 18 -3.59 21.04 27.60
N VAL A 19 -2.43 20.84 27.01
CA VAL A 19 -2.30 20.69 25.55
C VAL A 19 -2.89 19.32 25.21
N LEU A 20 -4.14 19.30 24.75
CA LEU A 20 -4.72 18.09 24.17
C LEU A 20 -3.85 17.69 22.97
N PRO A 21 -3.45 16.42 22.86
CA PRO A 21 -2.76 15.96 21.66
C PRO A 21 -3.65 16.25 20.45
N LEU A 22 -3.12 16.93 19.45
CA LEU A 22 -3.77 17.13 18.17
C LEU A 22 -4.07 15.73 17.62
N GLN A 23 -5.33 15.34 17.59
CA GLN A 23 -5.72 14.04 17.07
C GLN A 23 -5.49 14.07 15.56
N ALA A 24 -4.67 13.17 15.06
CA ALA A 24 -4.40 13.02 13.63
C ALA A 24 -5.74 12.92 12.88
N GLU A 25 -5.97 13.82 11.92
CA GLU A 25 -7.14 13.78 11.07
C GLU A 25 -6.72 13.38 9.66
N VAL A 26 -7.14 12.18 9.24
CA VAL A 26 -6.90 11.72 7.87
C VAL A 26 -7.70 12.57 6.89
N LYS A 27 -7.00 13.32 6.07
CA LYS A 27 -7.57 14.02 4.92
C LYS A 27 -7.51 13.15 3.68
N THR A 28 -8.48 13.37 2.80
CA THR A 28 -8.55 12.61 1.54
C THR A 28 -8.92 13.52 0.38
N ARG A 29 -8.45 13.17 -0.82
CA ARG A 29 -8.75 13.91 -2.05
C ARG A 29 -8.74 13.00 -3.25
N GLU A 30 -9.70 13.16 -4.16
CA GLU A 30 -9.61 12.58 -5.49
C GLU A 30 -8.62 13.38 -6.36
N ILE A 31 -7.76 12.67 -7.07
CA ILE A 31 -6.78 13.26 -7.99
C ILE A 31 -7.14 12.81 -9.41
N GLN A 32 -7.44 13.76 -10.27
CA GLN A 32 -7.58 13.50 -11.69
C GLN A 32 -6.20 13.58 -12.37
N TYR A 33 -5.88 12.59 -13.17
CA TYR A 33 -4.65 12.52 -13.95
C TYR A 33 -4.92 11.78 -15.27
N SER A 34 -3.92 11.58 -16.10
CA SER A 34 -4.08 10.85 -17.34
C SER A 34 -2.88 9.99 -17.66
N HIS A 35 -3.10 8.92 -18.41
CA HIS A 35 -2.06 8.10 -18.99
C HIS A 35 -2.41 7.76 -20.44
N ALA A 36 -1.50 8.05 -21.37
CA ALA A 36 -1.70 7.83 -22.81
C ALA A 36 -3.04 8.40 -23.36
N GLY A 37 -3.45 9.57 -22.85
CA GLY A 37 -4.70 10.24 -23.23
C GLY A 37 -5.96 9.67 -22.54
N GLU A 38 -5.87 8.60 -21.76
CA GLU A 38 -7.00 8.05 -20.99
C GLU A 38 -7.11 8.78 -19.64
N PRO A 39 -8.30 9.32 -19.26
CA PRO A 39 -8.50 9.96 -17.97
C PRO A 39 -8.52 8.92 -16.85
N LEU A 40 -7.85 9.22 -15.75
CA LEU A 40 -7.72 8.37 -14.57
C LEU A 40 -8.11 9.17 -13.33
N LYS A 41 -8.64 8.50 -12.30
CA LYS A 41 -9.10 9.12 -11.08
C LYS A 41 -8.62 8.33 -9.85
N GLY A 42 -7.52 8.79 -9.23
CA GLY A 42 -6.96 8.19 -8.04
C GLY A 42 -7.51 8.79 -6.74
N TYR A 43 -7.14 8.19 -5.62
CA TYR A 43 -7.56 8.59 -4.28
C TYR A 43 -6.34 8.78 -3.38
N LEU A 44 -6.12 10.01 -2.93
CA LEU A 44 -5.03 10.39 -2.03
C LEU A 44 -5.54 10.45 -0.59
N ALA A 45 -4.75 9.93 0.35
CA ALA A 45 -5.01 10.04 1.79
C ALA A 45 -3.71 10.41 2.53
N TRP A 46 -3.79 11.32 3.50
CA TRP A 46 -2.67 11.76 4.34
C TRP A 46 -3.17 12.28 5.69
N ASP A 47 -2.29 12.30 6.67
CA ASP A 47 -2.52 12.97 7.95
C ASP A 47 -2.06 14.43 7.85
N ASP A 48 -2.94 15.40 8.07
CA ASP A 48 -2.64 16.82 7.94
C ASP A 48 -1.93 17.44 9.16
N ALA A 49 -1.87 16.73 10.28
CA ALA A 49 -1.13 17.16 11.46
C ALA A 49 0.41 17.08 11.27
N VAL A 50 0.87 16.30 10.28
CA VAL A 50 2.30 16.12 10.02
C VAL A 50 2.73 16.95 8.81
N THR A 51 3.62 17.91 9.03
CA THR A 51 4.12 18.83 7.99
C THR A 51 5.44 18.40 7.36
N ALA A 52 6.21 17.52 8.02
CA ALA A 52 7.46 17.00 7.48
C ALA A 52 7.21 16.06 6.29
N PRO A 53 8.12 15.99 5.31
CA PRO A 53 8.04 14.99 4.24
C PRO A 53 8.01 13.56 4.81
N ARG A 54 7.16 12.71 4.24
CA ARG A 54 6.91 11.33 4.67
C ARG A 54 7.03 10.36 3.50
N PRO A 55 7.35 9.10 3.77
CA PRO A 55 7.33 8.09 2.73
C PRO A 55 5.97 8.03 2.02
N GLY A 56 6.02 7.88 0.70
CA GLY A 56 4.85 7.70 -0.15
C GLY A 56 4.55 6.23 -0.40
N VAL A 57 3.29 5.81 -0.30
CA VAL A 57 2.86 4.44 -0.58
C VAL A 57 1.80 4.44 -1.68
N LEU A 58 2.14 3.82 -2.81
CA LEU A 58 1.19 3.54 -3.89
C LEU A 58 0.36 2.31 -3.54
N ILE A 59 -0.96 2.38 -3.74
CA ILE A 59 -1.86 1.24 -3.55
C ILE A 59 -2.46 0.87 -4.90
N VAL A 60 -2.36 -0.41 -5.28
CA VAL A 60 -3.01 -0.96 -6.46
C VAL A 60 -4.18 -1.84 -6.05
N HIS A 61 -5.36 -1.49 -6.55
CA HIS A 61 -6.62 -2.13 -6.20
C HIS A 61 -6.73 -3.57 -6.73
N GLU A 62 -7.70 -4.31 -6.21
CA GLU A 62 -8.11 -5.61 -6.74
C GLU A 62 -8.71 -5.46 -8.16
N TRP A 63 -9.07 -6.55 -8.81
CA TRP A 63 -9.71 -6.54 -10.14
C TRP A 63 -11.10 -5.86 -10.19
N TRP A 64 -11.64 -5.49 -9.03
CA TRP A 64 -12.93 -4.78 -8.91
C TRP A 64 -12.85 -3.28 -9.25
N GLY A 65 -11.66 -2.71 -9.41
CA GLY A 65 -11.42 -1.28 -9.58
C GLY A 65 -11.16 -0.55 -8.26
N LEU A 66 -11.05 0.78 -8.32
CA LEU A 66 -10.75 1.64 -7.17
C LEU A 66 -11.97 1.82 -6.26
N ASN A 67 -12.38 0.72 -5.61
CA ASN A 67 -13.54 0.66 -4.71
C ASN A 67 -13.21 1.13 -3.29
N ASP A 68 -14.20 1.06 -2.38
CA ASP A 68 -14.06 1.52 -1.00
C ASP A 68 -13.05 0.71 -0.18
N TYR A 69 -12.83 -0.57 -0.54
CA TYR A 69 -11.79 -1.39 0.08
C TYR A 69 -10.39 -0.80 -0.19
N ALA A 70 -10.04 -0.53 -1.45
CA ALA A 70 -8.75 0.08 -1.79
C ALA A 70 -8.58 1.47 -1.15
N LYS A 71 -9.66 2.29 -1.13
CA LYS A 71 -9.67 3.59 -0.45
C LYS A 71 -9.50 3.46 1.07
N SER A 72 -10.07 2.42 1.70
CA SER A 72 -9.89 2.17 3.13
C SER A 72 -8.44 1.85 3.49
N ARG A 73 -7.75 1.07 2.65
CA ARG A 73 -6.32 0.78 2.82
C ARG A 73 -5.46 2.06 2.69
N ALA A 74 -5.84 2.99 1.82
CA ALA A 74 -5.17 4.30 1.74
C ALA A 74 -5.33 5.10 3.05
N ARG A 75 -6.54 5.14 3.63
CA ARG A 75 -6.76 5.80 4.92
C ARG A 75 -5.98 5.14 6.06
N GLN A 76 -5.97 3.80 6.13
CA GLN A 76 -5.19 3.07 7.14
C GLN A 76 -3.68 3.36 7.05
N LEU A 77 -3.14 3.52 5.85
CA LEU A 77 -1.74 3.94 5.67
C LEU A 77 -1.51 5.39 6.08
N ALA A 78 -2.46 6.29 5.81
CA ALA A 78 -2.39 7.67 6.27
C ALA A 78 -2.41 7.76 7.81
N GLU A 79 -3.26 6.99 8.49
CA GLU A 79 -3.29 6.82 9.96
C GLU A 79 -1.97 6.29 10.51
N ALA A 80 -1.27 5.44 9.73
CA ALA A 80 0.05 4.91 10.08
C ALA A 80 1.20 5.88 9.76
N GLY A 81 0.92 7.10 9.26
CA GLY A 81 1.89 8.16 9.06
C GLY A 81 2.48 8.26 7.64
N TYR A 82 1.91 7.57 6.66
CA TYR A 82 2.34 7.64 5.26
C TYR A 82 1.48 8.63 4.44
N VAL A 83 1.98 9.08 3.29
CA VAL A 83 1.13 9.64 2.25
C VAL A 83 0.77 8.51 1.29
N ALA A 84 -0.52 8.20 1.18
CA ALA A 84 -1.00 7.04 0.45
C ALA A 84 -1.81 7.44 -0.79
N PHE A 85 -1.52 6.84 -1.93
CA PHE A 85 -2.24 7.09 -3.17
C PHE A 85 -2.74 5.78 -3.79
N ALA A 86 -4.06 5.57 -3.77
CA ALA A 86 -4.69 4.47 -4.47
C ALA A 86 -4.93 4.88 -5.92
N LEU A 87 -4.21 4.23 -6.83
CA LEU A 87 -4.27 4.57 -8.26
C LEU A 87 -5.47 3.92 -8.95
N ASP A 88 -5.86 4.49 -10.08
CA ASP A 88 -6.87 3.94 -10.99
C ASP A 88 -6.19 3.18 -12.15
N MET A 89 -6.43 1.88 -12.25
CA MET A 89 -5.91 1.04 -13.32
C MET A 89 -6.87 0.91 -14.52
N PHE A 90 -8.17 1.28 -14.34
CA PHE A 90 -9.21 0.99 -15.36
C PHE A 90 -9.76 2.22 -16.05
N GLY A 91 -9.49 3.41 -15.52
CA GLY A 91 -9.95 4.70 -16.07
C GLY A 91 -11.24 5.20 -15.44
N GLU A 92 -11.34 6.54 -15.31
CA GLU A 92 -12.52 7.27 -14.84
C GLU A 92 -13.07 6.82 -13.47
N GLY A 93 -12.25 6.13 -12.65
CA GLY A 93 -12.67 5.57 -11.35
C GLY A 93 -13.63 4.39 -11.47
N LYS A 94 -13.58 3.64 -12.57
CA LYS A 94 -14.45 2.48 -12.80
C LYS A 94 -14.35 1.45 -11.70
N VAL A 95 -15.51 0.99 -11.22
CA VAL A 95 -15.66 -0.12 -10.28
C VAL A 95 -16.74 -1.06 -10.75
N THR A 96 -16.64 -2.35 -10.41
CA THR A 96 -17.66 -3.35 -10.71
C THR A 96 -17.75 -4.37 -9.59
N GLU A 97 -18.91 -5.01 -9.47
CA GLU A 97 -19.15 -6.17 -8.60
C GLU A 97 -19.37 -7.46 -9.44
N HIS A 98 -19.29 -7.34 -10.77
CA HIS A 98 -19.52 -8.43 -11.69
C HIS A 98 -18.20 -9.09 -12.11
N PRO A 99 -17.98 -10.40 -11.80
CA PRO A 99 -16.72 -11.09 -12.11
C PRO A 99 -16.35 -11.06 -13.59
N THR A 100 -17.33 -11.19 -14.48
CA THR A 100 -17.10 -11.13 -15.94
C THR A 100 -16.51 -9.79 -16.36
N GLN A 101 -17.08 -8.68 -15.88
CA GLN A 101 -16.61 -7.33 -16.18
C GLN A 101 -15.21 -7.08 -15.58
N ALA A 102 -14.99 -7.52 -14.32
CA ALA A 102 -13.69 -7.42 -13.65
C ALA A 102 -12.59 -8.19 -14.40
N SER A 103 -12.94 -9.39 -14.90
CA SER A 103 -12.05 -10.22 -15.73
C SER A 103 -11.71 -9.54 -17.05
N GLU A 104 -12.69 -8.96 -17.74
CA GLU A 104 -12.49 -8.21 -18.98
C GLU A 104 -11.54 -7.03 -18.79
N TRP A 105 -11.82 -6.15 -17.81
CA TRP A 105 -10.98 -4.96 -17.58
C TRP A 105 -9.55 -5.31 -17.17
N SER A 106 -9.41 -6.21 -16.19
CA SER A 106 -8.09 -6.65 -15.75
C SER A 106 -7.33 -7.43 -16.82
N GLY A 107 -8.05 -8.22 -17.65
CA GLY A 107 -7.50 -8.93 -18.79
C GLY A 107 -6.97 -7.98 -19.86
N THR A 108 -7.73 -6.92 -20.19
CA THR A 108 -7.30 -5.88 -21.12
C THR A 108 -6.00 -5.22 -20.69
N ILE A 109 -5.84 -4.90 -19.40
CA ILE A 109 -4.58 -4.35 -18.89
C ILE A 109 -3.46 -5.38 -18.98
N ARG A 110 -3.67 -6.61 -18.51
CA ARG A 110 -2.66 -7.68 -18.48
C ARG A 110 -2.20 -8.15 -19.86
N SER A 111 -3.03 -7.96 -20.90
CA SER A 111 -2.70 -8.38 -22.27
C SER A 111 -1.49 -7.65 -22.86
N ASN A 112 -1.10 -6.49 -22.29
CA ASN A 112 0.08 -5.73 -22.68
C ASN A 112 0.90 -5.34 -21.45
N THR A 113 1.96 -6.08 -21.19
CA THR A 113 2.82 -5.90 -20.01
C THR A 113 3.43 -4.49 -19.93
N GLN A 114 3.79 -3.87 -21.06
CA GLN A 114 4.34 -2.52 -21.07
C GLN A 114 3.27 -1.50 -20.67
N LYS A 115 2.09 -1.56 -21.30
CA LYS A 115 0.96 -0.69 -20.93
C LYS A 115 0.57 -0.87 -19.46
N TRP A 116 0.59 -2.09 -18.96
CA TRP A 116 0.31 -2.40 -17.56
C TRP A 116 1.27 -1.69 -16.61
N ARG A 117 2.58 -1.82 -16.87
CA ARG A 117 3.63 -1.15 -16.09
C ARG A 117 3.56 0.36 -16.18
N ASP A 118 3.44 0.90 -17.39
CA ASP A 118 3.41 2.35 -17.64
C ASP A 118 2.23 3.01 -16.94
N ARG A 119 1.06 2.35 -16.91
CA ARG A 119 -0.11 2.85 -16.20
C ARG A 119 0.12 2.88 -14.68
N ALA A 120 0.70 1.86 -14.11
CA ALA A 120 1.05 1.84 -12.70
C ALA A 120 2.14 2.87 -12.35
N LEU A 121 3.15 3.05 -13.22
CA LEU A 121 4.18 4.09 -13.10
C LEU A 121 3.59 5.50 -13.17
N SER A 122 2.56 5.74 -13.99
CA SER A 122 1.90 7.05 -14.02
C SER A 122 1.28 7.40 -12.65
N GLY A 123 0.67 6.43 -11.97
CA GLY A 123 0.19 6.62 -10.60
C GLY A 123 1.30 6.85 -9.57
N LEU A 124 2.44 6.18 -9.72
CA LEU A 124 3.62 6.41 -8.87
C LEU A 124 4.17 7.83 -9.04
N ASN A 125 4.21 8.34 -10.25
CA ASN A 125 4.63 9.72 -10.53
C ASN A 125 3.66 10.73 -9.90
N VAL A 126 2.35 10.50 -10.01
CA VAL A 126 1.34 11.34 -9.32
C VAL A 126 1.57 11.36 -7.82
N LEU A 127 1.82 10.20 -7.18
CA LEU A 127 2.14 10.14 -5.76
C LEU A 127 3.40 10.94 -5.43
N LYS A 128 4.48 10.73 -6.18
CA LYS A 128 5.77 11.40 -5.97
C LYS A 128 5.67 12.94 -5.97
N GLU A 129 4.76 13.48 -6.79
CA GLU A 129 4.54 14.91 -6.94
C GLU A 129 3.62 15.52 -5.86
N GLN A 130 3.03 14.69 -4.97
CA GLN A 130 2.13 15.24 -3.95
C GLN A 130 2.90 15.99 -2.87
N PRO A 131 2.35 17.13 -2.39
CA PRO A 131 2.94 17.84 -1.26
C PRO A 131 3.10 16.93 -0.03
N GLY A 132 4.23 17.03 0.64
CA GLY A 132 4.53 16.23 1.84
C GLY A 132 5.00 14.81 1.57
N VAL A 133 5.21 14.42 0.32
CA VAL A 133 5.83 13.14 -0.04
C VAL A 133 7.35 13.28 -0.11
N ASP A 134 8.05 12.38 0.57
CA ASP A 134 9.48 12.14 0.37
C ASP A 134 9.66 11.26 -0.87
N GLY A 135 10.01 11.88 -1.99
CA GLY A 135 10.13 11.21 -3.29
C GLY A 135 11.26 10.20 -3.40
N ASP A 136 12.17 10.14 -2.42
CA ASP A 136 13.25 9.15 -2.34
C ASP A 136 12.85 7.93 -1.51
N ASN A 137 11.75 8.02 -0.75
CA ASN A 137 11.20 6.98 0.10
C ASN A 137 9.79 6.56 -0.37
N LEU A 138 9.74 5.81 -1.47
CA LEU A 138 8.51 5.32 -2.08
C LEU A 138 8.41 3.79 -1.96
N ALA A 139 7.18 3.30 -1.70
CA ALA A 139 6.83 1.88 -1.76
C ALA A 139 5.52 1.68 -2.54
N ALA A 140 5.25 0.44 -2.94
CA ALA A 140 3.97 0.09 -3.52
C ALA A 140 3.40 -1.18 -2.87
N ILE A 141 2.09 -1.17 -2.62
CA ILE A 141 1.36 -2.36 -2.19
C ILE A 141 0.22 -2.65 -3.15
N GLY A 142 -0.17 -3.90 -3.25
CA GLY A 142 -1.29 -4.26 -4.12
C GLY A 142 -1.98 -5.53 -3.68
N TYR A 143 -3.26 -5.62 -4.04
CA TYR A 143 -4.17 -6.68 -3.65
C TYR A 143 -4.69 -7.41 -4.89
N CYS A 144 -4.64 -8.75 -4.93
CA CYS A 144 -5.10 -9.56 -6.06
C CYS A 144 -4.41 -9.12 -7.38
N PHE A 145 -5.15 -8.59 -8.36
CA PHE A 145 -4.63 -7.96 -9.57
C PHE A 145 -3.53 -6.92 -9.26
N GLY A 146 -3.77 -6.10 -8.23
CA GLY A 146 -2.80 -5.12 -7.76
C GLY A 146 -1.54 -5.74 -7.18
N GLY A 147 -1.65 -6.89 -6.51
CA GLY A 147 -0.50 -7.62 -6.00
C GLY A 147 0.46 -8.04 -7.12
N SER A 148 -0.08 -8.57 -8.21
CA SER A 148 0.72 -8.85 -9.42
C SER A 148 1.29 -7.57 -10.04
N THR A 149 0.52 -6.47 -10.04
CA THR A 149 0.96 -5.19 -10.61
C THR A 149 2.20 -4.65 -9.91
N VAL A 150 2.23 -4.68 -8.56
CA VAL A 150 3.41 -4.16 -7.83
C VAL A 150 4.65 -5.03 -8.01
N LEU A 151 4.49 -6.34 -8.21
CA LEU A 151 5.60 -7.21 -8.60
C LEU A 151 6.14 -6.82 -9.98
N HIS A 152 5.27 -6.53 -10.95
CA HIS A 152 5.68 -6.03 -12.26
C HIS A 152 6.40 -4.67 -12.18
N LEU A 153 6.07 -3.79 -11.22
CA LEU A 153 6.83 -2.57 -10.96
C LEU A 153 8.25 -2.88 -10.45
N ALA A 154 8.40 -3.83 -9.53
CA ALA A 154 9.71 -4.27 -9.05
C ALA A 154 10.56 -4.87 -10.17
N PHE A 155 9.97 -5.70 -11.04
CA PHE A 155 10.64 -6.30 -12.20
C PHE A 155 11.01 -5.27 -13.30
N ALA A 156 10.38 -4.11 -13.30
CA ALA A 156 10.67 -3.01 -14.22
C ALA A 156 11.61 -1.94 -13.60
N GLU A 157 12.27 -2.27 -12.48
CA GLU A 157 13.20 -1.36 -11.79
C GLU A 157 12.56 -0.01 -11.43
N ALA A 158 11.25 0.00 -11.11
CA ALA A 158 10.59 1.21 -10.64
C ALA A 158 11.33 1.77 -9.40
N PRO A 159 11.38 3.12 -9.23
CA PRO A 159 12.14 3.75 -8.14
C PRO A 159 11.41 3.57 -6.79
N LEU A 160 11.35 2.33 -6.31
CA LEU A 160 10.70 1.91 -5.08
C LEU A 160 11.72 1.30 -4.12
N LYS A 161 11.62 1.62 -2.84
CA LYS A 161 12.38 0.94 -1.76
C LYS A 161 11.89 -0.49 -1.57
N GLY A 162 10.59 -0.71 -1.72
CA GLY A 162 10.01 -2.04 -1.61
C GLY A 162 8.60 -2.13 -2.18
N VAL A 163 8.17 -3.35 -2.43
CA VAL A 163 6.81 -3.69 -2.87
C VAL A 163 6.22 -4.79 -1.99
N ALA A 164 4.91 -4.74 -1.73
CA ALA A 164 4.22 -5.80 -1.02
C ALA A 164 2.99 -6.29 -1.82
N SER A 165 2.98 -7.59 -2.14
CA SER A 165 1.91 -8.27 -2.85
C SER A 165 1.04 -9.05 -1.87
N PHE A 166 -0.26 -8.73 -1.82
CA PHE A 166 -1.25 -9.49 -1.07
C PHE A 166 -2.09 -10.34 -2.00
N HIS A 167 -2.08 -11.64 -1.81
CA HIS A 167 -2.80 -12.64 -2.63
C HIS A 167 -2.77 -12.35 -4.15
N GLY A 168 -1.65 -11.80 -4.63
CA GLY A 168 -1.41 -11.58 -6.06
C GLY A 168 -1.03 -12.87 -6.77
N ALA A 169 -1.38 -12.98 -8.06
CA ALA A 169 -0.83 -14.05 -8.88
C ALA A 169 0.69 -13.91 -8.97
N LEU A 170 1.39 -15.02 -8.76
CA LEU A 170 2.84 -15.08 -8.71
C LEU A 170 3.38 -15.66 -10.03
N SER A 171 4.12 -14.83 -10.77
CA SER A 171 4.89 -15.25 -11.93
C SER A 171 6.38 -15.01 -11.64
N PRO A 172 7.28 -15.91 -12.00
CA PRO A 172 8.70 -15.66 -11.90
C PRO A 172 9.09 -14.35 -12.58
N PRO A 173 10.11 -13.62 -12.07
CA PRO A 173 10.62 -12.47 -12.77
C PRO A 173 11.21 -12.86 -14.14
N PRO A 174 11.28 -11.91 -15.10
CA PRO A 174 12.03 -12.14 -16.34
C PRO A 174 13.48 -12.54 -16.04
N PRO A 175 14.12 -13.39 -16.88
CA PRO A 175 15.46 -13.92 -16.62
C PRO A 175 16.53 -12.84 -16.36
N ASP A 176 16.39 -11.66 -16.97
CA ASP A 176 17.35 -10.56 -16.86
C ASP A 176 16.90 -9.45 -15.91
N ALA A 177 15.85 -9.70 -15.09
CA ALA A 177 15.32 -8.69 -14.19
C ALA A 177 16.34 -8.33 -13.12
N LYS A 178 16.58 -7.01 -12.94
CA LYS A 178 17.41 -6.46 -11.87
C LYS A 178 16.48 -5.88 -10.82
N ILE A 179 16.15 -6.68 -9.80
CA ILE A 179 15.18 -6.29 -8.78
C ILE A 179 15.91 -5.53 -7.67
N GLN A 180 15.75 -4.20 -7.65
CA GLN A 180 16.35 -3.32 -6.63
C GLN A 180 15.47 -3.17 -5.39
N ALA A 181 14.14 -3.19 -5.60
CA ALA A 181 13.18 -3.07 -4.52
C ALA A 181 13.16 -4.35 -3.67
N LYS A 182 13.08 -4.22 -2.33
CA LYS A 182 12.76 -5.38 -1.48
C LYS A 182 11.34 -5.85 -1.76
N VAL A 183 11.09 -7.15 -1.70
CA VAL A 183 9.80 -7.74 -2.07
C VAL A 183 9.20 -8.51 -0.91
N ALA A 184 7.99 -8.13 -0.46
CA ALA A 184 7.19 -8.91 0.48
C ALA A 184 5.98 -9.53 -0.24
N VAL A 185 5.73 -10.82 0.00
CA VAL A 185 4.57 -11.55 -0.53
C VAL A 185 3.78 -12.14 0.62
N PHE A 186 2.48 -11.86 0.65
CA PHE A 186 1.52 -12.34 1.63
C PHE A 186 0.47 -13.19 0.91
N GLN A 187 0.57 -14.53 1.04
CA GLN A 187 -0.21 -15.47 0.25
C GLN A 187 -1.12 -16.35 1.12
N GLY A 188 -2.32 -16.63 0.63
CA GLY A 188 -3.22 -17.59 1.27
C GLY A 188 -2.81 -19.03 0.97
N GLY A 189 -2.72 -19.89 2.00
CA GLY A 189 -2.37 -21.30 1.83
C GLY A 189 -3.47 -22.17 1.21
N ALA A 190 -4.73 -21.66 1.20
CA ALA A 190 -5.86 -22.30 0.53
C ALA A 190 -6.35 -21.48 -0.69
N ASP A 191 -5.50 -20.63 -1.24
CA ASP A 191 -5.79 -19.83 -2.43
C ASP A 191 -5.73 -20.69 -3.69
N SER A 192 -6.90 -21.05 -4.23
CA SER A 192 -7.00 -21.87 -5.44
C SER A 192 -6.60 -21.14 -6.73
N PHE A 193 -6.51 -19.79 -6.72
CA PHE A 193 -6.02 -19.03 -7.87
C PHE A 193 -4.49 -18.97 -7.93
N VAL A 194 -3.81 -19.22 -6.81
CA VAL A 194 -2.36 -19.21 -6.72
C VAL A 194 -1.87 -20.51 -6.07
N PRO A 195 -1.76 -21.59 -6.85
CA PRO A 195 -1.34 -22.90 -6.33
C PRO A 195 0.09 -22.87 -5.80
N ALA A 196 0.43 -23.78 -4.90
CA ALA A 196 1.76 -23.88 -4.27
C ALA A 196 2.91 -23.93 -5.30
N ALA A 197 2.70 -24.61 -6.41
CA ALA A 197 3.70 -24.67 -7.49
C ALA A 197 4.04 -23.28 -8.08
N SER A 198 3.07 -22.32 -8.08
CA SER A 198 3.35 -20.93 -8.50
C SER A 198 4.19 -20.19 -7.46
N VAL A 199 3.96 -20.46 -6.17
CA VAL A 199 4.78 -19.91 -5.08
C VAL A 199 6.22 -20.40 -5.19
N ASP A 200 6.40 -21.71 -5.39
CA ASP A 200 7.73 -22.33 -5.54
C ASP A 200 8.47 -21.79 -6.78
N ALA A 201 7.78 -21.70 -7.93
CA ALA A 201 8.36 -21.16 -9.16
C ALA A 201 8.74 -19.68 -9.01
N PHE A 202 7.93 -18.89 -8.33
CA PHE A 202 8.24 -17.50 -8.03
C PHE A 202 9.48 -17.40 -7.13
N ALA A 203 9.52 -18.14 -6.01
CA ALA A 203 10.66 -18.16 -5.10
C ALA A 203 11.95 -18.54 -5.83
N PHE A 204 11.91 -19.60 -6.65
CA PHE A 204 13.05 -19.99 -7.47
C PHE A 204 13.52 -18.87 -8.40
N GLY A 205 12.60 -18.18 -9.08
CA GLY A 205 12.92 -17.05 -9.95
C GLY A 205 13.55 -15.88 -9.19
N MET A 206 13.06 -15.57 -7.99
CA MET A 206 13.61 -14.52 -7.12
C MET A 206 15.04 -14.85 -6.67
N GLU A 207 15.33 -16.10 -6.33
CA GLU A 207 16.69 -16.58 -6.02
C GLU A 207 17.64 -16.40 -7.23
N GLN A 208 17.20 -16.80 -8.44
CA GLN A 208 18.00 -16.62 -9.66
C GLN A 208 18.29 -15.12 -9.94
N ALA A 209 17.32 -14.23 -9.65
CA ALA A 209 17.48 -12.80 -9.78
C ALA A 209 18.30 -12.17 -8.63
N LYS A 210 18.69 -12.96 -7.60
CA LYS A 210 19.37 -12.48 -6.38
C LYS A 210 18.62 -11.35 -5.69
N ALA A 211 17.29 -11.40 -5.71
CA ALA A 211 16.43 -10.41 -5.12
C ALA A 211 16.36 -10.56 -3.60
N ASP A 212 16.17 -9.45 -2.89
CA ASP A 212 15.83 -9.46 -1.46
C ASP A 212 14.31 -9.62 -1.32
N TYR A 213 13.85 -10.77 -0.83
CA TYR A 213 12.43 -11.07 -0.75
C TYR A 213 12.05 -11.92 0.46
N VAL A 214 10.79 -11.82 0.84
CA VAL A 214 10.14 -12.68 1.83
C VAL A 214 8.78 -13.13 1.30
N ILE A 215 8.44 -14.40 1.52
CA ILE A 215 7.11 -14.96 1.24
C ILE A 215 6.53 -15.49 2.54
N THR A 216 5.34 -15.01 2.91
CA THR A 216 4.58 -15.54 4.03
C THR A 216 3.30 -16.19 3.53
N VAL A 217 3.09 -17.46 3.91
CA VAL A 217 1.89 -18.21 3.56
C VAL A 217 1.02 -18.41 4.80
N PHE A 218 -0.24 -17.95 4.74
CA PHE A 218 -1.21 -18.07 5.81
C PHE A 218 -2.06 -19.34 5.59
N GLY A 219 -1.83 -20.37 6.40
CA GLY A 219 -2.52 -21.65 6.29
C GLY A 219 -4.04 -21.49 6.40
N GLY A 220 -4.80 -22.09 5.46
CA GLY A 220 -6.26 -22.03 5.43
C GLY A 220 -6.86 -20.73 4.85
N ALA A 221 -6.10 -19.64 4.74
CA ALA A 221 -6.58 -18.40 4.13
C ALA A 221 -6.80 -18.58 2.63
N ARG A 222 -7.94 -18.08 2.11
CA ARG A 222 -8.29 -18.11 0.68
C ARG A 222 -7.84 -16.81 -0.01
N HIS A 223 -8.09 -16.73 -1.32
CA HIS A 223 -7.89 -15.50 -2.08
C HIS A 223 -8.73 -14.36 -1.51
N GLY A 224 -8.20 -13.13 -1.54
CA GLY A 224 -8.89 -11.96 -0.99
C GLY A 224 -8.99 -11.94 0.54
N PHE A 225 -8.16 -12.69 1.26
CA PHE A 225 -8.23 -12.84 2.74
C PHE A 225 -8.12 -11.50 3.50
N THR A 226 -7.64 -10.44 2.85
CA THR A 226 -7.52 -9.10 3.44
C THR A 226 -8.78 -8.25 3.25
N ASN A 227 -9.73 -8.65 2.39
CA ASN A 227 -10.91 -7.87 2.07
C ASN A 227 -12.14 -8.35 2.86
N PRO A 228 -12.67 -7.56 3.82
CA PRO A 228 -13.86 -7.95 4.60
C PRO A 228 -15.07 -8.26 3.72
N ASP A 229 -15.15 -7.67 2.53
CA ASP A 229 -16.26 -7.85 1.59
C ASP A 229 -16.03 -9.00 0.58
N ALA A 230 -14.95 -9.78 0.72
CA ALA A 230 -14.59 -10.83 -0.24
C ALA A 230 -15.74 -11.84 -0.51
N GLY A 231 -16.50 -12.18 0.52
CA GLY A 231 -17.64 -13.13 0.40
C GLY A 231 -18.87 -12.60 -0.35
N ARG A 232 -18.99 -11.26 -0.52
CA ARG A 232 -20.18 -10.66 -1.18
C ARG A 232 -20.28 -10.97 -2.68
N TYR A 233 -19.15 -11.33 -3.30
CA TYR A 233 -19.09 -11.58 -4.74
C TYR A 233 -19.57 -12.98 -5.14
N GLY A 234 -19.93 -13.86 -4.20
CA GLY A 234 -20.46 -15.19 -4.47
C GLY A 234 -19.47 -16.14 -5.14
N ILE A 235 -18.15 -15.91 -4.97
CA ILE A 235 -17.08 -16.74 -5.49
C ILE A 235 -16.48 -17.54 -4.34
N ASP A 236 -16.67 -18.85 -4.30
CA ASP A 236 -16.22 -19.72 -3.19
C ASP A 236 -14.71 -19.63 -2.90
N ALA A 237 -13.90 -19.32 -3.93
CA ALA A 237 -12.47 -19.14 -3.77
C ALA A 237 -12.10 -17.88 -2.99
N LEU A 238 -13.01 -16.91 -2.83
CA LEU A 238 -12.80 -15.66 -2.11
C LEU A 238 -13.35 -15.76 -0.69
N ALA A 239 -12.54 -15.42 0.30
CA ALA A 239 -13.03 -15.29 1.67
C ALA A 239 -12.12 -14.40 2.51
N TYR A 240 -12.74 -13.56 3.34
CA TYR A 240 -12.03 -12.81 4.37
C TYR A 240 -11.52 -13.71 5.49
N ASP A 241 -10.31 -13.45 5.96
CA ASP A 241 -9.74 -14.07 7.15
C ASP A 241 -9.14 -12.97 8.03
N ALA A 242 -9.85 -12.60 9.10
CA ALA A 242 -9.47 -11.52 10.01
C ALA A 242 -8.09 -11.75 10.64
N THR A 243 -7.72 -13.01 10.91
CA THR A 243 -6.42 -13.34 11.52
C THR A 243 -5.28 -13.16 10.51
N ALA A 244 -5.46 -13.67 9.29
CA ALA A 244 -4.48 -13.51 8.23
C ALA A 244 -4.34 -12.04 7.82
N ASP A 245 -5.45 -11.28 7.74
CA ASP A 245 -5.43 -9.84 7.46
C ASP A 245 -4.63 -9.09 8.54
N ALA A 246 -4.96 -9.25 9.81
CA ALA A 246 -4.26 -8.58 10.91
C ALA A 246 -2.76 -8.92 10.96
N ARG A 247 -2.41 -10.20 10.75
CA ARG A 247 -1.00 -10.65 10.73
C ARG A 247 -0.24 -10.07 9.55
N SER A 248 -0.80 -10.13 8.35
CA SER A 248 -0.16 -9.59 7.15
C SER A 248 0.00 -8.07 7.21
N TRP A 249 -0.96 -7.35 7.81
CA TRP A 249 -0.85 -5.92 8.07
C TRP A 249 0.28 -5.60 9.06
N GLY A 250 0.39 -6.33 10.16
CA GLY A 250 1.50 -6.16 11.11
C GLY A 250 2.87 -6.42 10.47
N MET A 251 2.98 -7.45 9.61
CA MET A 251 4.19 -7.74 8.85
C MET A 251 4.51 -6.64 7.84
N LEU A 252 3.51 -6.08 7.15
CA LEU A 252 3.68 -4.92 6.27
C LEU A 252 4.26 -3.71 7.03
N GLN A 253 3.73 -3.42 8.23
CA GLN A 253 4.25 -2.32 9.05
C GLN A 253 5.72 -2.55 9.44
N GLN A 254 6.11 -3.78 9.74
CA GLN A 254 7.50 -4.12 10.03
C GLN A 254 8.38 -3.98 8.78
N PHE A 255 7.91 -4.46 7.64
CA PHE A 255 8.58 -4.31 6.35
C PHE A 255 8.80 -2.83 5.99
N PHE A 256 7.81 -1.96 6.21
CA PHE A 256 7.95 -0.53 5.98
C PHE A 256 8.98 0.13 6.91
N LYS A 257 9.02 -0.27 8.18
CA LYS A 257 10.08 0.19 9.10
C LYS A 257 11.47 -0.18 8.57
N GLU A 258 11.62 -1.35 8.00
CA GLU A 258 12.89 -1.81 7.43
C GLU A 258 13.30 -1.00 6.20
N ILE A 259 12.41 -0.86 5.21
CA ILE A 259 12.75 -0.24 3.92
C ILE A 259 12.87 1.28 3.98
N PHE A 260 12.22 1.94 4.95
CA PHE A 260 12.25 3.40 5.13
C PHE A 260 13.20 3.87 6.23
N SER A 261 13.78 2.95 7.01
CA SER A 261 14.86 3.32 7.93
C SER A 261 16.10 3.72 7.15
N ALA A 262 16.82 4.74 7.63
CA ALA A 262 18.14 5.04 7.09
C ALA A 262 19.02 3.77 7.18
N PRO A 263 19.85 3.47 6.18
CA PRO A 263 20.73 2.32 6.25
C PRO A 263 21.53 2.39 7.55
N ALA A 264 21.51 1.31 8.34
CA ALA A 264 22.38 1.19 9.50
C ALA A 264 23.81 1.48 9.03
N LYS A 265 24.51 2.42 9.69
CA LYS A 265 25.93 2.62 9.43
C LYS A 265 26.58 1.25 9.56
N ALA A 266 27.20 0.79 8.47
CA ALA A 266 28.02 -0.41 8.52
C ALA A 266 29.04 -0.28 9.65
N PRO A 267 29.26 -1.33 10.44
CA PRO A 267 30.20 -1.32 11.54
C PRO A 267 31.64 -1.05 11.09
#